data_75b3aee386d25a97404ce9ea65b2ec19
#
_entry.id   75b3aee386d25a97404ce9ea65b2ec19
#
_cell.length_a   1.000
_cell.length_b   1.000
_cell.length_c   1.000
_cell.angle_alpha   90.00
_cell.angle_beta   90.00
_cell.angle_gamma   90.00
#
_symmetry.space_group_name_H-M   'P 1'
#
loop_
_entity.id
_entity.type
_entity.pdbx_description
1 polymer ?
#
loop_
_entity_poly.entity_id
_entity_poly.type
_entity_poly.pdbx_seq_one_letter_code
_entity_poly.pdbx_strand_id
1 'polypeptide(L)'
;ITFTPAGGEKLNGQHIYNLETGETTSTGTKESATVTLTTPYTVPATKPADKAGYIYLAVTPKSYAGGTFTVVTDKGLYTFETTKSFDLSNVYAPQVIQMNLAKVRQPAPTVNHIFYDDFSTATGTNDYFSMKVSPADYAYYYTDTYTREGSVYAFNGAIRMGVSKTTGTVTTPALKLIEGTKNLKVTFYANGWKADQALNVTASTGTVVGGSDLVMPQATDTGSGVMDKSEAALFTVYVENADATTALTFALASTTVDKRFILDDLTVDVHDGPIELTPVILADDITGVAAAGATDATFTYEVRNDNNYTASVECDGTVVTAASVENATKTITYSVSENTDTANDRSGWIKIVLNDTLLHR
;
A
#
# COMPACT_ATOMS: atom_id res chain seq x y z
N ILE A 1 6.44 -7.00 -32.71
CA ILE A 1 7.86 -7.16 -32.30
C ILE A 1 8.63 -5.99 -32.87
N THR A 2 9.40 -5.33 -32.07
CA THR A 2 10.28 -4.22 -32.45
C THR A 2 11.72 -4.59 -32.14
N PHE A 3 12.62 -4.33 -33.07
CA PHE A 3 14.06 -4.43 -32.87
C PHE A 3 14.69 -3.05 -32.89
N THR A 4 15.48 -2.74 -31.88
CA THR A 4 16.28 -1.50 -31.75
C THR A 4 17.75 -1.93 -31.57
N PRO A 5 18.65 -1.60 -32.50
CA PRO A 5 20.05 -1.97 -32.38
C PRO A 5 20.75 -1.20 -31.28
N ALA A 6 21.80 -1.77 -30.72
CA ALA A 6 22.67 -1.08 -29.79
C ALA A 6 23.40 0.11 -30.46
N GLY A 7 23.77 1.11 -29.67
CA GLY A 7 24.60 2.23 -30.15
C GLY A 7 23.90 3.27 -31.04
N GLY A 8 22.55 3.28 -31.10
CA GLY A 8 21.80 4.27 -31.89
C GLY A 8 21.92 4.10 -33.41
N GLU A 9 22.26 2.90 -33.84
CA GLU A 9 22.39 2.60 -35.25
C GLU A 9 21.06 2.70 -36.02
N LYS A 10 21.07 3.16 -37.25
CA LYS A 10 19.88 3.30 -38.09
C LYS A 10 19.58 2.02 -38.88
N LEU A 11 18.31 1.64 -38.87
CA LEU A 11 17.82 0.34 -39.42
C LEU A 11 17.19 0.44 -40.79
N ASN A 12 16.80 1.61 -41.22
CA ASN A 12 16.15 1.78 -42.53
C ASN A 12 16.43 3.17 -43.11
N GLY A 13 16.15 3.34 -44.42
CA GLY A 13 16.38 4.54 -45.19
C GLY A 13 16.89 4.19 -46.58
N GLN A 14 17.33 5.20 -47.35
CA GLN A 14 18.07 4.98 -48.59
C GLN A 14 19.46 4.44 -48.23
N HIS A 15 19.87 3.39 -48.93
CA HIS A 15 21.20 2.83 -48.86
C HIS A 15 21.94 3.18 -50.17
N ILE A 16 23.05 3.89 -50.04
CA ILE A 16 23.96 4.14 -51.14
C ILE A 16 25.03 3.05 -51.07
N TYR A 17 25.03 2.17 -52.01
CA TYR A 17 26.04 1.11 -52.14
C TYR A 17 27.15 1.60 -53.06
N ASN A 18 28.36 1.70 -52.54
CA ASN A 18 29.55 2.01 -53.34
C ASN A 18 30.03 0.73 -54.05
N LEU A 19 29.90 0.71 -55.38
CA LEU A 19 30.25 -0.46 -56.18
C LEU A 19 31.76 -0.74 -56.20
N GLU A 20 32.59 0.27 -55.93
CA GLU A 20 34.05 0.09 -55.92
C GLU A 20 34.58 -0.41 -54.61
N THR A 21 34.04 0.08 -53.47
CA THR A 21 34.53 -0.28 -52.13
C THR A 21 33.68 -1.37 -51.45
N GLY A 22 32.48 -1.64 -51.94
CA GLY A 22 31.53 -2.53 -51.31
C GLY A 22 30.88 -1.94 -50.05
N GLU A 23 31.13 -0.67 -49.76
CA GLU A 23 30.59 -0.02 -48.55
C GLU A 23 29.13 0.42 -48.75
N THR A 24 28.35 0.29 -47.71
CA THR A 24 26.97 0.75 -47.69
C THR A 24 26.83 1.94 -46.74
N THR A 25 26.41 3.09 -47.26
CA THR A 25 26.05 4.25 -46.44
C THR A 25 24.54 4.33 -46.32
N SER A 26 24.03 4.37 -45.09
CA SER A 26 22.60 4.52 -44.82
C SER A 26 22.26 5.98 -44.52
N THR A 27 21.26 6.53 -45.25
CA THR A 27 20.67 7.83 -44.91
C THR A 27 19.41 7.71 -44.05
N GLY A 28 19.18 6.54 -43.47
CA GLY A 28 18.01 6.24 -42.67
C GLY A 28 17.93 7.07 -41.39
N THR A 29 16.71 7.38 -40.99
CA THR A 29 16.40 8.14 -39.76
C THR A 29 15.80 7.27 -38.65
N LYS A 30 15.37 6.05 -38.99
CA LYS A 30 14.68 5.18 -38.02
C LYS A 30 15.65 4.30 -37.23
N GLU A 31 15.51 4.38 -35.92
CA GLU A 31 16.35 3.65 -34.95
C GLU A 31 15.77 2.28 -34.59
N SER A 32 14.58 1.95 -35.07
CA SER A 32 13.94 0.65 -34.81
C SER A 32 13.20 0.13 -36.05
N ALA A 33 13.06 -1.18 -36.13
CA ALA A 33 12.21 -1.87 -37.07
C ALA A 33 11.12 -2.64 -36.34
N THR A 34 9.88 -2.48 -36.79
CA THR A 34 8.72 -3.12 -36.14
C THR A 34 7.96 -4.00 -37.13
N VAL A 35 7.58 -5.18 -36.70
CA VAL A 35 6.58 -6.02 -37.37
C VAL A 35 5.35 -6.16 -36.48
N THR A 36 4.19 -5.86 -37.04
CA THR A 36 2.89 -6.04 -36.40
C THR A 36 2.19 -7.21 -37.08
N LEU A 37 1.75 -8.19 -36.31
CA LEU A 37 1.00 -9.31 -36.85
C LEU A 37 -0.47 -8.91 -37.01
N THR A 38 -1.05 -9.16 -38.16
CA THR A 38 -2.48 -8.90 -38.44
C THR A 38 -3.39 -9.89 -37.75
N THR A 39 -2.87 -11.09 -37.45
CA THR A 39 -3.56 -12.12 -36.68
C THR A 39 -2.71 -12.47 -35.46
N PRO A 40 -3.29 -12.56 -34.26
CA PRO A 40 -2.55 -12.96 -33.08
C PRO A 40 -1.88 -14.34 -33.26
N TYR A 41 -0.62 -14.42 -32.87
CA TYR A 41 0.15 -15.66 -32.91
C TYR A 41 0.27 -16.24 -31.49
N THR A 42 -0.19 -17.47 -31.31
CA THR A 42 0.00 -18.18 -30.03
C THR A 42 1.39 -18.78 -29.99
N VAL A 43 2.21 -18.30 -29.05
CA VAL A 43 3.57 -18.81 -28.85
C VAL A 43 3.48 -20.25 -28.31
N PRO A 44 4.03 -21.25 -29.02
CA PRO A 44 3.97 -22.63 -28.54
C PRO A 44 4.88 -22.84 -27.33
N ALA A 45 4.48 -23.75 -26.43
CA ALA A 45 5.25 -24.10 -25.24
C ALA A 45 6.63 -24.73 -25.56
N THR A 46 6.74 -25.33 -26.72
CA THR A 46 7.99 -25.95 -27.21
C THR A 46 8.38 -25.34 -28.54
N LYS A 47 9.69 -25.32 -28.83
CA LYS A 47 10.20 -24.86 -30.15
C LYS A 47 9.59 -25.67 -31.27
N PRO A 48 8.93 -25.06 -32.26
CA PRO A 48 8.44 -25.75 -33.44
C PRO A 48 9.59 -26.45 -34.19
N ALA A 49 9.32 -27.65 -34.71
CA ALA A 49 10.28 -28.40 -35.49
C ALA A 49 10.54 -27.79 -36.87
N ASP A 50 9.57 -27.03 -37.37
CA ASP A 50 9.61 -26.32 -38.65
C ASP A 50 9.66 -24.81 -38.47
N LYS A 51 9.62 -24.05 -39.57
CA LYS A 51 9.64 -22.58 -39.57
C LYS A 51 8.25 -21.95 -39.33
N ALA A 52 7.24 -22.73 -39.00
CA ALA A 52 5.85 -22.23 -38.87
C ALA A 52 5.66 -21.16 -37.77
N GLY A 53 6.57 -21.13 -36.80
CA GLY A 53 6.56 -20.11 -35.73
C GLY A 53 7.53 -18.95 -35.93
N TYR A 54 8.09 -18.78 -37.11
CA TYR A 54 9.06 -17.74 -37.38
C TYR A 54 8.37 -16.44 -37.74
N ILE A 55 8.80 -15.35 -37.10
CA ILE A 55 8.39 -13.99 -37.42
C ILE A 55 9.58 -13.32 -38.10
N TYR A 56 9.37 -12.79 -39.32
CA TYR A 56 10.41 -12.19 -40.11
C TYR A 56 10.42 -10.68 -39.91
N LEU A 57 11.57 -10.15 -39.59
CA LEU A 57 11.83 -8.72 -39.47
C LEU A 57 12.88 -8.31 -40.50
N ALA A 58 12.53 -7.36 -41.36
CA ALA A 58 13.45 -6.82 -42.35
C ALA A 58 14.25 -5.68 -41.71
N VAL A 59 15.55 -5.77 -41.77
CA VAL A 59 16.51 -4.76 -41.29
C VAL A 59 17.61 -4.54 -42.35
N THR A 60 18.32 -3.44 -42.22
CA THR A 60 19.46 -3.15 -43.11
C THR A 60 20.50 -4.28 -43.02
N PRO A 61 21.01 -4.78 -44.17
CA PRO A 61 22.05 -5.79 -44.20
C PRO A 61 23.40 -5.22 -43.71
N LYS A 62 23.76 -5.53 -42.47
CA LYS A 62 25.07 -5.19 -41.86
C LYS A 62 25.25 -6.01 -40.56
N SER A 63 26.45 -5.89 -40.00
CA SER A 63 26.69 -6.42 -38.65
C SER A 63 26.15 -5.50 -37.57
N TYR A 64 25.54 -6.07 -36.54
CA TYR A 64 25.01 -5.37 -35.38
C TYR A 64 25.74 -5.82 -34.11
N ALA A 65 26.12 -4.90 -33.26
CA ALA A 65 26.81 -5.18 -31.99
C ALA A 65 25.89 -5.68 -30.86
N GLY A 66 24.65 -5.98 -31.20
CA GLY A 66 23.60 -6.36 -30.28
C GLY A 66 22.36 -5.47 -30.45
N GLY A 67 21.46 -5.49 -29.50
CA GLY A 67 20.26 -4.66 -29.53
C GLY A 67 19.17 -5.16 -28.61
N THR A 68 18.03 -4.50 -28.69
CA THR A 68 16.86 -4.78 -27.87
C THR A 68 15.71 -5.24 -28.75
N PHE A 69 15.13 -6.39 -28.43
CA PHE A 69 13.87 -6.85 -29.00
C PHE A 69 12.74 -6.60 -28.02
N THR A 70 11.72 -5.87 -28.45
CA THR A 70 10.51 -5.64 -27.67
C THR A 70 9.35 -6.41 -28.30
N VAL A 71 8.67 -7.21 -27.49
CA VAL A 71 7.54 -8.05 -27.91
C VAL A 71 6.30 -7.65 -27.13
N VAL A 72 5.28 -7.18 -27.82
CA VAL A 72 3.97 -6.85 -27.24
C VAL A 72 3.06 -8.07 -27.38
N THR A 73 2.44 -8.50 -26.30
CA THR A 73 1.50 -9.62 -26.27
C THR A 73 0.23 -9.21 -25.52
N ASP A 74 -0.76 -10.08 -25.44
CA ASP A 74 -1.95 -9.95 -24.59
C ASP A 74 -1.63 -10.00 -23.07
N LYS A 75 -0.43 -10.47 -22.71
CA LYS A 75 0.05 -10.56 -21.31
C LYS A 75 0.98 -9.41 -20.93
N GLY A 76 1.27 -8.51 -21.85
CA GLY A 76 2.11 -7.33 -21.62
C GLY A 76 3.26 -7.16 -22.59
N LEU A 77 4.17 -6.26 -22.23
CA LEU A 77 5.36 -5.91 -22.97
C LEU A 77 6.55 -6.70 -22.45
N TYR A 78 7.28 -7.36 -23.33
CA TYR A 78 8.48 -8.11 -23.01
C TYR A 78 9.67 -7.52 -23.73
N THR A 79 10.80 -7.41 -23.03
CA THR A 79 12.05 -6.89 -23.58
C THR A 79 13.14 -7.94 -23.47
N PHE A 80 13.84 -8.16 -24.58
CA PHE A 80 15.01 -9.02 -24.66
C PHE A 80 16.19 -8.23 -25.15
N GLU A 81 17.20 -8.07 -24.31
CA GLU A 81 18.46 -7.40 -24.64
C GLU A 81 19.52 -8.44 -24.97
N THR A 82 20.28 -8.20 -26.03
CA THR A 82 21.43 -9.00 -26.38
C THR A 82 22.65 -8.12 -26.67
N THR A 83 23.76 -8.44 -26.03
CA THR A 83 25.07 -7.87 -26.34
C THR A 83 25.84 -8.71 -27.34
N LYS A 84 25.28 -9.86 -27.75
CA LYS A 84 25.88 -10.73 -28.74
C LYS A 84 25.74 -10.10 -30.11
N SER A 85 26.87 -9.87 -30.80
CA SER A 85 26.88 -9.39 -32.18
C SER A 85 26.31 -10.46 -33.12
N PHE A 86 25.64 -9.98 -34.15
CA PHE A 86 25.12 -10.83 -35.23
C PHE A 86 25.33 -10.12 -36.57
N ASP A 87 25.74 -10.93 -37.55
CA ASP A 87 26.08 -10.44 -38.90
C ASP A 87 24.92 -10.71 -39.86
N LEU A 88 24.26 -9.66 -40.32
CA LEU A 88 23.21 -9.68 -41.33
C LEU A 88 23.68 -9.12 -42.66
N SER A 89 25.00 -8.98 -42.89
CA SER A 89 25.55 -8.43 -44.14
C SER A 89 25.23 -9.31 -45.35
N ASN A 90 25.02 -10.61 -45.13
CA ASN A 90 24.60 -11.50 -46.22
C ASN A 90 23.08 -11.53 -46.36
N VAL A 91 22.55 -10.82 -47.34
CA VAL A 91 21.11 -10.74 -47.67
C VAL A 91 20.46 -12.08 -48.05
N TYR A 92 21.27 -13.05 -48.45
CA TYR A 92 20.80 -14.40 -48.84
C TYR A 92 20.81 -15.43 -47.69
N ALA A 93 21.34 -15.07 -46.53
CA ALA A 93 21.44 -15.93 -45.37
C ALA A 93 20.76 -15.27 -44.15
N PRO A 94 19.43 -15.35 -44.03
CA PRO A 94 18.74 -14.79 -42.92
C PRO A 94 19.19 -15.42 -41.60
N GLN A 95 19.46 -14.62 -40.61
CA GLN A 95 19.78 -15.08 -39.26
C GLN A 95 18.49 -15.40 -38.50
N VAL A 96 18.51 -16.46 -37.73
CA VAL A 96 17.42 -16.82 -36.84
C VAL A 96 17.81 -16.46 -35.41
N ILE A 97 17.12 -15.49 -34.83
CA ILE A 97 17.25 -15.13 -33.41
C ILE A 97 16.15 -15.85 -32.67
N GLN A 98 16.56 -16.80 -31.82
CA GLN A 98 15.62 -17.53 -30.99
C GLN A 98 15.43 -16.82 -29.66
N MET A 99 14.22 -16.30 -29.42
CA MET A 99 13.82 -15.72 -28.15
C MET A 99 13.05 -16.73 -27.33
N ASN A 100 13.44 -16.91 -26.07
CA ASN A 100 12.66 -17.67 -25.10
C ASN A 100 11.88 -16.68 -24.22
N LEU A 101 10.60 -16.47 -24.51
CA LEU A 101 9.75 -15.51 -23.81
C LEU A 101 9.64 -15.80 -22.29
N ALA A 102 9.83 -17.04 -21.86
CA ALA A 102 9.90 -17.36 -20.43
C ALA A 102 11.14 -16.78 -19.73
N LYS A 103 12.16 -16.36 -20.49
CA LYS A 103 13.38 -15.72 -19.98
C LYS A 103 13.45 -14.23 -20.33
N VAL A 104 12.44 -13.73 -21.04
CA VAL A 104 12.38 -12.31 -21.41
C VAL A 104 11.87 -11.54 -20.22
N ARG A 105 12.66 -10.57 -19.77
CA ARG A 105 12.31 -9.73 -18.63
C ARG A 105 11.17 -8.80 -19.03
N GLN A 106 10.05 -8.87 -18.30
CA GLN A 106 9.04 -7.81 -18.37
C GLN A 106 9.69 -6.48 -18.00
N PRO A 107 9.40 -5.37 -18.71
CA PRO A 107 9.79 -4.05 -18.21
C PRO A 107 9.17 -3.86 -16.83
N ALA A 108 9.90 -3.17 -15.98
CA ALA A 108 9.39 -2.83 -14.66
C ALA A 108 8.08 -2.02 -14.82
N PRO A 109 6.98 -2.42 -14.21
CA PRO A 109 5.76 -1.66 -14.24
C PRO A 109 5.98 -0.29 -13.58
N THR A 110 5.27 0.73 -14.04
CA THR A 110 5.23 2.03 -13.36
C THR A 110 4.29 1.90 -12.17
N VAL A 111 4.77 2.21 -10.99
CA VAL A 111 3.99 2.25 -9.76
C VAL A 111 3.95 3.66 -9.20
N ASN A 112 2.82 4.01 -8.57
CA ASN A 112 2.58 5.36 -8.05
C ASN A 112 2.89 5.49 -6.55
N HIS A 113 3.00 4.37 -5.83
CA HIS A 113 3.24 4.30 -4.40
C HIS A 113 4.58 3.62 -4.11
N ILE A 114 5.15 3.86 -2.94
CA ILE A 114 6.29 3.07 -2.43
C ILE A 114 5.85 1.62 -2.23
N PHE A 115 4.66 1.42 -1.69
CA PHE A 115 4.06 0.10 -1.50
C PHE A 115 2.54 0.23 -1.58
N TYR A 116 1.91 -0.74 -2.21
CA TYR A 116 0.47 -0.89 -2.23
C TYR A 116 0.09 -2.36 -2.24
N ASP A 117 -0.88 -2.75 -1.42
CA ASP A 117 -1.48 -4.06 -1.44
C ASP A 117 -2.99 -3.94 -1.23
N ASP A 118 -3.75 -4.37 -2.25
CA ASP A 118 -5.20 -4.48 -2.22
C ASP A 118 -5.67 -5.86 -1.75
N PHE A 119 -4.73 -6.70 -1.33
CA PHE A 119 -4.96 -8.09 -0.93
C PHE A 119 -5.82 -8.91 -1.90
N SER A 120 -5.91 -8.54 -3.19
CA SER A 120 -6.74 -9.22 -4.20
C SER A 120 -6.39 -10.69 -4.39
N THR A 121 -5.19 -11.11 -4.00
CA THR A 121 -4.78 -12.53 -3.97
C THR A 121 -5.27 -13.27 -2.73
N ALA A 122 -5.81 -12.57 -1.72
CA ALA A 122 -6.35 -13.17 -0.51
C ALA A 122 -7.79 -13.68 -0.72
N THR A 123 -7.92 -14.73 -1.52
CA THR A 123 -9.22 -15.34 -1.85
C THR A 123 -9.64 -16.40 -0.83
N GLY A 124 -10.95 -16.50 -0.58
CA GLY A 124 -11.52 -17.41 0.44
C GLY A 124 -11.67 -16.75 1.81
N THR A 125 -12.26 -17.45 2.76
CA THR A 125 -12.60 -16.90 4.09
C THR A 125 -11.89 -17.57 5.25
N ASN A 126 -11.36 -18.78 5.04
CA ASN A 126 -10.70 -19.56 6.07
C ASN A 126 -9.38 -20.18 5.57
N ASP A 127 -8.98 -19.87 4.34
CA ASP A 127 -7.72 -20.31 3.80
C ASP A 127 -6.59 -19.43 4.34
N TYR A 128 -5.43 -20.00 4.58
CA TYR A 128 -4.28 -19.21 4.96
C TYR A 128 -3.96 -18.21 3.84
N PHE A 129 -3.73 -16.98 4.22
CA PHE A 129 -3.26 -15.95 3.30
C PHE A 129 -1.96 -16.41 2.61
N SER A 130 -1.89 -16.24 1.29
CA SER A 130 -0.74 -16.67 0.49
C SER A 130 0.56 -15.91 0.78
N MET A 131 0.48 -14.84 1.56
CA MET A 131 1.58 -13.95 1.96
C MET A 131 2.26 -13.21 0.79
N LYS A 132 1.63 -13.18 -0.37
CA LYS A 132 2.13 -12.47 -1.56
C LYS A 132 1.50 -11.10 -1.69
N VAL A 133 2.31 -10.15 -2.10
CA VAL A 133 1.84 -8.80 -2.43
C VAL A 133 0.98 -8.81 -3.68
N SER A 134 -0.06 -8.03 -3.72
CA SER A 134 -0.94 -7.77 -4.85
C SER A 134 -1.24 -6.25 -4.96
N PRO A 135 -1.58 -5.70 -6.11
CA PRO A 135 -1.69 -6.34 -7.42
C PRO A 135 -0.36 -6.70 -8.07
N ALA A 136 -0.42 -7.29 -9.26
CA ALA A 136 0.74 -7.84 -9.98
C ALA A 136 1.90 -6.85 -10.20
N ASP A 137 1.59 -5.55 -10.39
CA ASP A 137 2.60 -4.52 -10.61
C ASP A 137 3.48 -4.32 -9.37
N TYR A 138 2.91 -4.38 -8.19
CA TYR A 138 3.67 -4.34 -6.94
C TYR A 138 4.35 -5.66 -6.64
N ALA A 139 3.72 -6.80 -6.95
CA ALA A 139 4.34 -8.12 -6.84
C ALA A 139 5.62 -8.27 -7.69
N TYR A 140 5.77 -7.47 -8.75
CA TYR A 140 7.00 -7.40 -9.53
C TYR A 140 8.20 -6.90 -8.71
N TYR A 141 7.99 -5.86 -7.89
CA TYR A 141 9.03 -5.28 -7.04
C TYR A 141 9.20 -6.05 -5.73
N TYR A 142 8.10 -6.54 -5.17
CA TYR A 142 8.02 -7.20 -3.88
C TYR A 142 7.89 -8.72 -4.06
N THR A 143 8.98 -9.35 -4.49
CA THR A 143 9.05 -10.82 -4.66
C THR A 143 9.13 -11.57 -3.33
N ASP A 144 9.56 -10.89 -2.27
CA ASP A 144 9.52 -11.42 -0.92
C ASP A 144 8.07 -11.40 -0.42
N THR A 145 7.74 -12.37 0.42
CA THR A 145 6.40 -12.49 0.98
C THR A 145 6.30 -11.72 2.29
N TYR A 146 5.08 -11.41 2.71
CA TYR A 146 4.82 -11.03 4.10
C TYR A 146 5.37 -12.10 5.05
N THR A 147 5.80 -11.67 6.23
CA THR A 147 6.00 -12.59 7.34
C THR A 147 4.80 -12.54 8.28
N ARG A 148 4.52 -13.64 8.96
CA ARG A 148 3.41 -13.75 9.90
C ARG A 148 3.82 -14.45 11.16
N GLU A 149 3.17 -14.05 12.24
CA GLU A 149 3.15 -14.81 13.49
C GLU A 149 1.70 -15.16 13.81
N GLY A 150 1.47 -16.35 14.36
CA GLY A 150 0.12 -16.82 14.68
C GLY A 150 -0.76 -17.06 13.45
N SER A 151 -2.02 -16.65 13.54
CA SER A 151 -3.06 -16.98 12.56
C SER A 151 -3.37 -15.80 11.65
N VAL A 152 -3.11 -15.95 10.35
CA VAL A 152 -3.45 -14.96 9.31
C VAL A 152 -4.15 -15.65 8.16
N TYR A 153 -5.35 -15.23 7.83
CA TYR A 153 -6.24 -15.84 6.85
C TYR A 153 -6.62 -14.85 5.75
N ALA A 154 -6.94 -15.38 4.58
CA ALA A 154 -7.60 -14.63 3.53
C ALA A 154 -9.03 -14.27 3.96
N PHE A 155 -9.53 -13.12 3.47
CA PHE A 155 -10.89 -12.64 3.72
C PHE A 155 -11.45 -11.94 2.46
N ASN A 156 -11.42 -12.67 1.32
CA ASN A 156 -11.92 -12.26 0.00
C ASN A 156 -11.54 -10.82 -0.41
N GLY A 157 -10.26 -10.55 -0.54
CA GLY A 157 -9.74 -9.23 -0.89
C GLY A 157 -9.31 -8.40 0.30
N ALA A 158 -9.28 -8.98 1.49
CA ALA A 158 -8.70 -8.43 2.72
C ALA A 158 -7.96 -9.55 3.46
N ILE A 159 -7.29 -9.24 4.56
CA ILE A 159 -6.71 -10.25 5.44
C ILE A 159 -7.32 -10.17 6.84
N ARG A 160 -7.62 -11.33 7.40
CA ARG A 160 -8.06 -11.47 8.79
C ARG A 160 -6.94 -12.00 9.65
N MET A 161 -6.54 -11.27 10.64
CA MET A 161 -5.56 -11.67 11.64
C MET A 161 -6.26 -12.23 12.86
N GLY A 162 -5.75 -13.36 13.34
CA GLY A 162 -6.22 -14.04 14.54
C GLY A 162 -7.41 -14.99 14.36
N VAL A 163 -7.63 -15.76 15.38
CA VAL A 163 -8.82 -16.61 15.64
C VAL A 163 -9.23 -16.42 17.10
N SER A 164 -10.34 -17.03 17.52
CA SER A 164 -10.87 -16.84 18.87
C SER A 164 -9.87 -17.10 20.03
N LYS A 165 -8.85 -17.91 19.80
CA LYS A 165 -7.88 -18.30 20.83
C LYS A 165 -6.46 -17.80 20.56
N THR A 166 -6.12 -17.44 19.35
CA THR A 166 -4.77 -17.08 18.92
C THR A 166 -4.79 -15.79 18.13
N THR A 167 -3.92 -14.87 18.45
CA THR A 167 -3.70 -13.64 17.69
C THR A 167 -3.03 -13.94 16.35
N GLY A 168 -3.07 -12.97 15.45
CA GLY A 168 -2.29 -12.94 14.23
C GLY A 168 -1.56 -11.61 14.13
N THR A 169 -0.35 -11.66 13.60
CA THR A 169 0.48 -10.51 13.28
C THR A 169 0.97 -10.66 11.85
N VAL A 170 1.01 -9.57 11.12
CA VAL A 170 1.56 -9.55 9.77
C VAL A 170 2.60 -8.45 9.64
N THR A 171 3.70 -8.76 8.97
CA THR A 171 4.76 -7.80 8.66
C THR A 171 4.97 -7.76 7.14
N THR A 172 4.98 -6.55 6.57
CA THR A 172 5.22 -6.36 5.13
C THR A 172 6.61 -6.86 4.72
N PRO A 173 6.83 -7.14 3.44
CA PRO A 173 8.19 -7.15 2.91
C PRO A 173 8.87 -5.80 3.17
N ALA A 174 10.20 -5.79 3.13
CA ALA A 174 10.96 -4.53 3.19
C ALA A 174 10.56 -3.57 2.05
N LEU A 175 10.39 -2.30 2.35
CA LEU A 175 9.89 -1.26 1.43
C LEU A 175 10.99 -0.83 0.43
N LYS A 176 11.39 -1.73 -0.44
CA LYS A 176 12.57 -1.64 -1.32
C LYS A 176 12.59 -0.44 -2.29
N LEU A 177 11.43 0.19 -2.55
CA LEU A 177 11.34 1.34 -3.45
C LEU A 177 11.67 2.67 -2.76
N ILE A 178 12.00 2.67 -1.47
CA ILE A 178 12.49 3.87 -0.79
C ILE A 178 13.93 4.16 -1.24
N GLU A 179 14.14 5.35 -1.77
CA GLU A 179 15.47 5.85 -2.12
C GLU A 179 16.01 6.74 -1.01
N GLY A 180 17.11 6.33 -0.39
CA GLY A 180 17.70 7.02 0.76
C GLY A 180 16.85 6.91 2.01
N THR A 181 16.79 7.98 2.81
CA THR A 181 15.94 8.08 4.01
C THR A 181 14.76 9.00 3.72
N LYS A 182 13.55 8.58 4.04
CA LYS A 182 12.30 9.30 3.78
C LYS A 182 11.36 9.24 4.97
N ASN A 183 10.50 10.25 5.09
CA ASN A 183 9.30 10.12 5.89
C ASN A 183 8.21 9.51 5.01
N LEU A 184 7.39 8.65 5.60
CA LEU A 184 6.33 7.94 4.91
C LEU A 184 4.96 8.29 5.50
N LYS A 185 3.94 8.28 4.65
CA LYS A 185 2.53 8.23 5.02
C LYS A 185 2.01 6.83 4.71
N VAL A 186 1.45 6.17 5.70
CA VAL A 186 0.87 4.83 5.60
C VAL A 186 -0.64 4.94 5.81
N THR A 187 -1.43 4.46 4.88
CA THR A 187 -2.89 4.41 5.00
C THR A 187 -3.39 2.99 4.82
N PHE A 188 -4.43 2.61 5.55
CA PHE A 188 -5.07 1.30 5.46
C PHE A 188 -6.46 1.33 6.09
N TYR A 189 -7.33 0.42 5.66
CA TYR A 189 -8.59 0.16 6.34
C TYR A 189 -8.43 -0.94 7.37
N ALA A 190 -9.05 -0.77 8.54
CA ALA A 190 -9.13 -1.83 9.52
C ALA A 190 -10.43 -1.77 10.34
N ASN A 191 -10.88 -2.94 10.81
CA ASN A 191 -11.94 -3.08 11.80
C ASN A 191 -11.71 -4.28 12.72
N GLY A 192 -12.25 -4.22 13.93
CA GLY A 192 -12.28 -5.32 14.87
C GLY A 192 -13.32 -6.37 14.49
N TRP A 193 -13.08 -7.64 14.82
CA TRP A 193 -13.97 -8.75 14.43
C TRP A 193 -15.32 -8.77 15.15
N LYS A 194 -15.32 -8.63 16.47
CA LYS A 194 -16.53 -8.75 17.31
C LYS A 194 -16.65 -7.71 18.41
N ALA A 195 -15.70 -6.80 18.47
CA ALA A 195 -15.68 -5.70 19.43
C ALA A 195 -14.76 -4.61 18.89
N ASP A 196 -14.91 -3.41 19.42
CA ASP A 196 -13.92 -2.35 19.24
C ASP A 196 -12.58 -2.82 19.80
N GLN A 197 -11.53 -2.63 19.05
CA GLN A 197 -10.21 -3.09 19.40
C GLN A 197 -9.16 -2.05 19.03
N ALA A 198 -8.01 -2.12 19.65
CA ALA A 198 -6.90 -1.26 19.32
C ALA A 198 -5.81 -2.02 18.55
N LEU A 199 -5.31 -1.40 17.48
CA LEU A 199 -4.24 -1.87 16.63
C LEU A 199 -2.98 -1.05 16.87
N ASN A 200 -1.83 -1.71 16.88
CA ASN A 200 -0.51 -1.08 16.83
C ASN A 200 0.15 -1.32 15.48
N VAL A 201 0.75 -0.27 14.95
CA VAL A 201 1.63 -0.32 13.79
C VAL A 201 3.05 -0.01 14.26
N THR A 202 4.00 -0.87 13.94
CA THR A 202 5.42 -0.66 14.22
C THR A 202 6.25 -0.80 12.96
N ALA A 203 7.46 -0.29 12.96
CA ALA A 203 8.40 -0.38 11.85
C ALA A 203 9.72 -1.02 12.30
N SER A 204 10.36 -1.78 11.42
CA SER A 204 11.68 -2.39 11.69
C SER A 204 12.80 -1.35 11.74
N THR A 205 12.70 -0.27 10.98
CA THR A 205 13.58 0.90 10.97
C THR A 205 12.75 2.17 10.84
N GLY A 206 13.27 3.29 11.31
CA GLY A 206 12.50 4.53 11.44
C GLY A 206 11.65 4.58 12.70
N THR A 207 10.90 5.67 12.87
CA THR A 207 10.04 5.90 14.03
C THR A 207 8.58 6.04 13.56
N VAL A 208 7.70 5.15 14.05
CA VAL A 208 6.27 5.27 13.74
C VAL A 208 5.66 6.37 14.61
N VAL A 209 4.93 7.27 13.98
CA VAL A 209 4.19 8.37 14.61
C VAL A 209 2.69 8.17 14.39
N GLY A 210 1.92 8.18 15.47
CA GLY A 210 0.47 7.95 15.44
C GLY A 210 0.08 6.48 15.20
N GLY A 211 0.97 5.52 15.43
CA GLY A 211 0.72 4.10 15.18
C GLY A 211 0.34 3.27 16.40
N SER A 212 0.12 3.89 17.56
CA SER A 212 -0.23 3.17 18.79
C SER A 212 -1.72 3.28 19.13
N ASP A 213 -2.30 2.19 19.59
CA ASP A 213 -3.68 2.10 20.09
C ASP A 213 -4.72 2.71 19.13
N LEU A 214 -4.60 2.41 17.85
CA LEU A 214 -5.56 2.81 16.83
C LEU A 214 -6.88 2.08 17.07
N VAL A 215 -7.90 2.79 17.53
CA VAL A 215 -9.20 2.19 17.85
C VAL A 215 -9.94 1.82 16.59
N MET A 216 -10.12 0.55 16.35
CA MET A 216 -10.85 -0.02 15.23
C MET A 216 -12.32 -0.22 15.61
N PRO A 217 -13.30 0.25 14.83
CA PRO A 217 -14.71 -0.06 15.04
C PRO A 217 -14.97 -1.54 14.85
N GLN A 218 -15.99 -2.06 15.52
CA GLN A 218 -16.43 -3.43 15.34
C GLN A 218 -17.05 -3.64 13.95
N ALA A 219 -16.69 -4.73 13.28
CA ALA A 219 -17.37 -5.18 12.07
C ALA A 219 -18.77 -5.75 12.42
N THR A 220 -19.82 -5.32 11.72
CA THR A 220 -21.18 -5.81 11.95
C THR A 220 -21.43 -7.15 11.27
N ASP A 221 -20.85 -7.38 10.09
CA ASP A 221 -20.95 -8.65 9.37
C ASP A 221 -19.58 -9.31 9.19
N THR A 222 -19.32 -10.32 10.01
CA THR A 222 -18.13 -11.17 9.89
C THR A 222 -18.42 -12.50 9.17
N GLY A 223 -19.68 -12.75 8.82
CA GLY A 223 -20.15 -13.99 8.19
C GLY A 223 -20.05 -13.96 6.66
N SER A 224 -20.16 -12.78 6.05
CA SER A 224 -20.05 -12.60 4.59
C SER A 224 -18.67 -12.98 4.04
N GLY A 225 -17.64 -12.91 4.88
CA GLY A 225 -16.26 -13.18 4.48
C GLY A 225 -15.66 -12.06 3.62
N VAL A 226 -16.25 -10.87 3.62
CA VAL A 226 -15.79 -9.66 2.93
C VAL A 226 -15.77 -8.50 3.92
N MET A 227 -14.75 -7.66 3.85
CA MET A 227 -14.69 -6.44 4.66
C MET A 227 -15.64 -5.39 4.09
N ASP A 228 -16.55 -4.89 4.91
CA ASP A 228 -17.34 -3.71 4.57
C ASP A 228 -16.55 -2.44 4.92
N LYS A 229 -16.04 -1.76 3.89
CA LYS A 229 -15.24 -0.53 4.08
C LYS A 229 -16.05 0.64 4.62
N SER A 230 -17.37 0.62 4.51
CA SER A 230 -18.23 1.66 5.08
C SER A 230 -18.29 1.59 6.62
N GLU A 231 -18.00 0.43 7.19
CA GLU A 231 -17.95 0.18 8.64
C GLU A 231 -16.52 0.19 9.19
N ALA A 232 -15.52 0.14 8.30
CA ALA A 232 -14.11 0.15 8.69
C ALA A 232 -13.58 1.57 8.88
N ALA A 233 -12.63 1.74 9.77
CA ALA A 233 -11.89 2.98 9.88
C ALA A 233 -10.75 3.03 8.85
N LEU A 234 -10.60 4.17 8.19
CA LEU A 234 -9.40 4.50 7.42
C LEU A 234 -8.38 5.12 8.36
N PHE A 235 -7.29 4.44 8.57
CA PHE A 235 -6.18 4.92 9.40
C PHE A 235 -5.11 5.59 8.56
N THR A 236 -4.47 6.60 9.16
CA THR A 236 -3.26 7.22 8.66
C THR A 236 -2.23 7.21 9.78
N VAL A 237 -1.06 6.64 9.51
CA VAL A 237 0.12 6.71 10.39
C VAL A 237 1.32 7.16 9.59
N TYR A 238 2.35 7.66 10.25
CA TYR A 238 3.56 8.11 9.60
C TYR A 238 4.77 7.32 10.10
N VAL A 239 5.81 7.25 9.28
CA VAL A 239 7.10 6.67 9.67
C VAL A 239 8.18 7.67 9.34
N GLU A 240 8.84 8.21 10.35
CA GLU A 240 9.97 9.10 10.18
C GLU A 240 11.25 8.30 9.95
N ASN A 241 12.13 8.82 9.07
CA ASN A 241 13.44 8.25 8.79
C ASN A 241 13.40 6.77 8.34
N ALA A 242 12.42 6.41 7.54
CA ALA A 242 12.33 5.09 6.91
C ALA A 242 13.35 4.96 5.76
N ASP A 243 13.77 3.74 5.48
CA ASP A 243 14.66 3.39 4.38
C ASP A 243 14.20 2.09 3.66
N ALA A 244 14.96 1.66 2.65
CA ALA A 244 14.63 0.47 1.86
C ALA A 244 14.60 -0.85 2.66
N THR A 245 15.04 -0.86 3.93
CA THR A 245 14.98 -2.02 4.83
C THR A 245 13.79 -1.98 5.76
N THR A 246 13.05 -0.86 5.78
CA THR A 246 11.85 -0.70 6.62
C THR A 246 10.78 -1.71 6.25
N ALA A 247 10.25 -2.41 7.24
CA ALA A 247 9.07 -3.26 7.14
C ALA A 247 8.06 -2.86 8.22
N LEU A 248 6.78 -2.90 7.88
CA LEU A 248 5.69 -2.48 8.76
C LEU A 248 5.02 -3.70 9.38
N THR A 249 4.81 -3.67 10.69
CA THR A 249 4.14 -4.75 11.42
C THR A 249 2.82 -4.24 12.00
N PHE A 250 1.75 -5.03 11.80
CA PHE A 250 0.40 -4.79 12.26
C PHE A 250 0.03 -5.85 13.30
N ALA A 251 -0.30 -5.42 14.52
CA ALA A 251 -0.63 -6.30 15.63
C ALA A 251 -1.68 -5.66 16.55
N LEU A 252 -2.50 -6.47 17.22
CA LEU A 252 -3.39 -5.94 18.26
C LEU A 252 -2.60 -5.34 19.42
N ALA A 253 -3.06 -4.19 19.91
CA ALA A 253 -2.50 -3.55 21.12
C ALA A 253 -2.85 -4.34 22.38
N SER A 254 -4.04 -4.97 22.40
CA SER A 254 -4.52 -5.81 23.51
C SER A 254 -5.28 -7.02 22.99
N THR A 255 -5.26 -8.11 23.73
CA THR A 255 -5.91 -9.38 23.38
C THR A 255 -6.98 -9.80 24.38
N THR A 256 -7.44 -8.85 25.21
CA THR A 256 -8.37 -9.12 26.30
C THR A 256 -9.81 -9.31 25.85
N VAL A 257 -10.25 -8.60 24.79
CA VAL A 257 -11.63 -8.59 24.29
C VAL A 257 -11.84 -9.63 23.20
N ASP A 258 -11.18 -9.48 22.07
CA ASP A 258 -11.13 -10.47 20.98
C ASP A 258 -9.70 -10.53 20.46
N LYS A 259 -9.39 -11.52 19.63
CA LYS A 259 -8.03 -11.76 19.12
C LYS A 259 -7.96 -11.59 17.61
N ARG A 260 -8.99 -10.98 17.00
CA ARG A 260 -9.16 -10.91 15.57
C ARG A 260 -9.44 -9.49 15.09
N PHE A 261 -8.85 -9.15 13.97
CA PHE A 261 -9.16 -7.93 13.21
C PHE A 261 -8.98 -8.18 11.73
N ILE A 262 -9.50 -7.27 10.90
CA ILE A 262 -9.42 -7.31 9.44
C ILE A 262 -8.63 -6.07 8.99
N LEU A 263 -7.80 -6.24 7.96
CA LEU A 263 -6.99 -5.18 7.35
C LEU A 263 -7.10 -5.26 5.83
N ASP A 264 -7.20 -4.09 5.17
CA ASP A 264 -7.35 -3.96 3.74
C ASP A 264 -6.71 -2.67 3.19
N ASP A 265 -6.46 -2.62 1.87
CA ASP A 265 -5.95 -1.45 1.11
C ASP A 265 -4.74 -0.76 1.78
N LEU A 266 -3.67 -1.49 1.97
CA LEU A 266 -2.45 -0.92 2.55
C LEU A 266 -1.69 -0.11 1.50
N THR A 267 -1.55 1.20 1.73
CA THR A 267 -0.81 2.12 0.87
C THR A 267 0.32 2.80 1.66
N VAL A 268 1.49 2.91 1.04
CA VAL A 268 2.64 3.63 1.59
C VAL A 268 3.18 4.60 0.56
N ASP A 269 3.24 5.87 0.93
CA ASP A 269 3.74 6.97 0.11
C ASP A 269 4.87 7.73 0.79
N VAL A 270 5.71 8.42 0.01
CA VAL A 270 6.62 9.43 0.56
C VAL A 270 5.80 10.59 1.11
N HIS A 271 6.17 11.09 2.27
CA HIS A 271 5.58 12.26 2.91
C HIS A 271 6.62 13.38 3.03
N ASP A 272 6.43 14.44 2.26
CA ASP A 272 7.37 15.57 2.21
C ASP A 272 6.95 16.76 3.11
N GLY A 273 5.80 16.67 3.79
CA GLY A 273 5.24 17.73 4.64
C GLY A 273 5.51 17.53 6.14
N PRO A 274 5.07 18.47 6.98
CA PRO A 274 5.00 18.23 8.41
C PRO A 274 4.05 17.08 8.73
N ILE A 275 4.37 16.30 9.76
CA ILE A 275 3.49 15.24 10.24
C ILE A 275 2.42 15.87 11.12
N GLU A 276 1.21 15.89 10.60
CA GLU A 276 0.03 16.39 11.32
C GLU A 276 -0.89 15.21 11.65
N LEU A 277 -0.96 14.86 12.92
CA LEU A 277 -1.87 13.84 13.41
C LEU A 277 -3.16 14.50 13.89
N THR A 278 -4.30 13.90 13.56
CA THR A 278 -5.58 14.34 14.15
C THR A 278 -5.58 14.00 15.64
N PRO A 279 -5.79 14.97 16.52
CA PRO A 279 -5.86 14.70 17.95
C PRO A 279 -7.13 13.90 18.28
N VAL A 280 -6.99 12.97 19.21
CA VAL A 280 -8.09 12.12 19.69
C VAL A 280 -8.24 12.31 21.17
N ILE A 281 -9.46 12.64 21.62
CA ILE A 281 -9.80 12.72 23.05
C ILE A 281 -10.31 11.34 23.49
N LEU A 282 -9.79 10.85 24.59
CA LEU A 282 -10.26 9.67 25.29
C LEU A 282 -10.74 10.07 26.68
N ALA A 283 -12.00 9.82 26.97
CA ALA A 283 -12.59 10.02 28.27
C ALA A 283 -13.64 8.93 28.53
N ASP A 284 -13.71 8.46 29.76
CA ASP A 284 -14.72 7.49 30.17
C ASP A 284 -16.05 8.22 30.49
N ASP A 285 -17.15 7.51 30.31
CA ASP A 285 -18.44 7.97 30.77
C ASP A 285 -18.48 8.02 32.31
N ILE A 286 -19.01 9.13 32.85
CA ILE A 286 -19.22 9.28 34.30
C ILE A 286 -20.55 8.67 34.68
N THR A 287 -20.55 7.63 35.47
CA THR A 287 -21.74 6.93 35.92
C THR A 287 -21.85 6.94 37.43
N GLY A 288 -23.08 6.74 37.96
CA GLY A 288 -23.30 6.54 39.39
C GLY A 288 -23.16 7.82 40.25
N VAL A 289 -23.36 9.00 39.66
CA VAL A 289 -23.42 10.24 40.44
C VAL A 289 -24.60 10.16 41.44
N ALA A 290 -24.35 10.45 42.73
CA ALA A 290 -25.39 10.40 43.77
C ALA A 290 -26.58 11.34 43.48
N ALA A 291 -27.78 10.97 43.91
CA ALA A 291 -28.98 11.80 43.74
C ALA A 291 -28.85 13.22 44.30
N ALA A 292 -28.07 13.39 45.36
CA ALA A 292 -27.77 14.71 45.95
C ALA A 292 -26.94 15.63 45.04
N GLY A 293 -26.54 15.11 43.87
CA GLY A 293 -25.64 15.81 42.94
C GLY A 293 -24.18 15.73 43.36
N ALA A 294 -23.37 16.54 42.74
CA ALA A 294 -21.94 16.67 43.03
C ALA A 294 -21.51 18.14 42.85
N THR A 295 -20.58 18.58 43.67
CA THR A 295 -19.94 19.89 43.53
C THR A 295 -18.45 19.69 43.40
N ASP A 296 -17.85 20.34 42.40
CA ASP A 296 -16.41 20.31 42.11
C ASP A 296 -15.82 18.91 42.01
N ALA A 297 -16.61 17.96 41.49
CA ALA A 297 -16.12 16.63 41.17
C ALA A 297 -15.14 16.68 39.99
N THR A 298 -14.23 15.76 39.89
CA THR A 298 -13.19 15.79 38.85
C THR A 298 -13.10 14.45 38.14
N PHE A 299 -12.71 14.50 36.83
CA PHE A 299 -12.23 13.36 36.07
C PHE A 299 -11.10 13.80 35.14
N THR A 300 -10.30 12.86 34.70
CA THR A 300 -9.20 13.10 33.75
C THR A 300 -9.57 12.60 32.38
N TYR A 301 -9.04 13.27 31.35
CA TYR A 301 -9.11 12.83 29.96
C TYR A 301 -7.70 12.71 29.38
N GLU A 302 -7.55 11.92 28.34
CA GLU A 302 -6.31 11.77 27.58
C GLU A 302 -6.48 12.43 26.20
N VAL A 303 -5.44 13.11 25.72
CA VAL A 303 -5.37 13.54 24.32
C VAL A 303 -4.23 12.79 23.67
N ARG A 304 -4.53 11.95 22.70
CA ARG A 304 -3.54 11.35 21.83
C ARG A 304 -3.26 12.29 20.65
N ASN A 305 -2.04 12.23 20.16
CA ASN A 305 -1.58 13.12 19.09
C ASN A 305 -1.68 14.60 19.53
N ASP A 306 -1.34 14.88 20.77
CA ASP A 306 -1.39 16.21 21.37
C ASP A 306 -0.22 17.06 20.83
N ASN A 307 -0.49 17.86 19.80
CA ASN A 307 0.44 18.84 19.25
C ASN A 307 0.32 20.20 19.95
N ASN A 308 0.25 20.20 21.29
CA ASN A 308 0.00 21.38 22.11
C ASN A 308 -1.42 21.98 21.97
N TYR A 309 -2.41 21.15 21.71
CA TYR A 309 -3.80 21.57 21.75
C TYR A 309 -4.22 21.94 23.18
N THR A 310 -4.99 23.02 23.30
CA THR A 310 -5.71 23.33 24.53
C THR A 310 -7.15 22.88 24.40
N ALA A 311 -7.71 22.34 25.48
CA ALA A 311 -9.12 22.00 25.54
C ALA A 311 -9.94 23.14 26.16
N SER A 312 -11.16 23.28 25.67
CA SER A 312 -12.25 23.99 26.36
C SER A 312 -13.39 23.00 26.58
N VAL A 313 -14.30 23.33 27.52
CA VAL A 313 -15.45 22.45 27.84
C VAL A 313 -16.74 23.22 27.76
N GLU A 314 -17.78 22.54 27.30
CA GLU A 314 -19.18 22.97 27.32
C GLU A 314 -19.99 21.93 28.09
N CYS A 315 -21.09 22.34 28.75
CA CYS A 315 -22.00 21.41 29.41
C CYS A 315 -23.46 21.77 29.14
N ASP A 316 -24.40 20.88 29.47
CA ASP A 316 -25.84 21.09 29.21
C ASP A 316 -26.45 22.22 30.03
N GLY A 317 -25.81 22.66 31.11
CA GLY A 317 -26.26 23.75 31.98
C GLY A 317 -27.48 23.41 32.85
N THR A 318 -27.99 22.19 32.78
CA THR A 318 -29.19 21.77 33.53
C THR A 318 -28.88 20.61 34.50
N VAL A 319 -28.42 19.48 34.02
CA VAL A 319 -27.94 18.35 34.80
C VAL A 319 -26.51 18.62 35.23
N VAL A 320 -25.63 18.90 34.29
CA VAL A 320 -24.28 19.40 34.56
C VAL A 320 -24.33 20.92 34.56
N THR A 321 -24.29 21.53 35.74
CA THR A 321 -24.53 22.97 35.96
C THR A 321 -23.29 23.83 35.69
N ALA A 322 -22.11 23.24 35.82
CA ALA A 322 -20.83 23.88 35.55
C ALA A 322 -19.79 22.85 35.13
N ALA A 323 -18.90 23.26 34.24
CA ALA A 323 -17.70 22.51 33.87
C ALA A 323 -16.54 23.46 33.57
N SER A 324 -15.34 23.10 33.97
CA SER A 324 -14.10 23.80 33.67
C SER A 324 -12.97 22.81 33.40
N VAL A 325 -11.93 23.22 32.67
CA VAL A 325 -10.80 22.38 32.30
C VAL A 325 -9.46 22.95 32.75
N GLU A 326 -8.65 22.13 33.38
CA GLU A 326 -7.23 22.38 33.63
C GLU A 326 -6.37 21.65 32.60
N ASN A 327 -5.84 22.38 31.63
CA ASN A 327 -5.14 21.80 30.48
C ASN A 327 -3.80 21.15 30.85
N ALA A 328 -3.12 21.67 31.88
CA ALA A 328 -1.82 21.13 32.28
C ALA A 328 -1.92 19.71 32.86
N THR A 329 -3.00 19.44 33.57
CA THR A 329 -3.26 18.13 34.21
C THR A 329 -4.27 17.27 33.44
N LYS A 330 -4.83 17.80 32.32
CA LYS A 330 -5.92 17.16 31.56
C LYS A 330 -7.09 16.77 32.48
N THR A 331 -7.45 17.66 33.39
CA THR A 331 -8.49 17.44 34.41
C THR A 331 -9.69 18.34 34.14
N ILE A 332 -10.87 17.77 34.17
CA ILE A 332 -12.14 18.49 34.13
C ILE A 332 -12.74 18.52 35.53
N THR A 333 -13.10 19.70 36.01
CA THR A 333 -13.88 19.90 37.23
C THR A 333 -15.31 20.21 36.82
N TYR A 334 -16.29 19.54 37.42
CA TYR A 334 -17.69 19.67 37.07
C TYR A 334 -18.61 19.62 38.30
N SER A 335 -19.79 20.18 38.14
CA SER A 335 -20.86 20.15 39.17
C SER A 335 -22.16 19.61 38.57
N VAL A 336 -22.87 18.79 39.30
CA VAL A 336 -24.14 18.15 38.92
C VAL A 336 -25.23 18.58 39.91
N SER A 337 -26.37 19.02 39.35
CA SER A 337 -27.53 19.41 40.20
C SER A 337 -28.16 18.18 40.89
N GLU A 338 -28.82 18.42 42.04
CA GLU A 338 -29.61 17.42 42.73
C GLU A 338 -30.69 16.82 41.82
N ASN A 339 -30.86 15.50 41.86
CA ASN A 339 -31.98 14.81 41.25
C ASN A 339 -33.12 14.66 42.26
N THR A 340 -34.14 15.50 42.16
CA THR A 340 -35.32 15.45 43.00
C THR A 340 -36.37 14.42 42.57
N ASP A 341 -36.21 13.85 41.40
CA ASP A 341 -37.04 12.72 40.94
C ASP A 341 -36.45 11.38 41.44
N THR A 342 -37.11 10.81 42.42
CA THR A 342 -36.66 9.54 43.01
C THR A 342 -37.00 8.33 42.18
N ALA A 343 -37.77 8.48 41.11
CA ALA A 343 -38.21 7.36 40.27
C ALA A 343 -37.38 7.20 38.98
N ASN A 344 -36.69 8.25 38.54
CA ASN A 344 -35.99 8.24 37.29
C ASN A 344 -34.55 8.80 37.38
N ASP A 345 -33.64 8.16 36.69
CA ASP A 345 -32.28 8.66 36.51
C ASP A 345 -32.28 9.81 35.48
N ARG A 346 -31.32 10.73 35.61
CA ARG A 346 -31.09 11.81 34.66
C ARG A 346 -29.72 11.63 34.00
N SER A 347 -29.63 12.08 32.78
CA SER A 347 -28.38 12.18 32.04
C SER A 347 -28.08 13.60 31.63
N GLY A 348 -26.84 13.99 31.67
CA GLY A 348 -26.32 15.25 31.18
C GLY A 348 -25.08 14.99 30.31
N TRP A 349 -24.48 16.04 29.77
CA TRP A 349 -23.26 15.90 28.96
C TRP A 349 -22.24 16.99 29.28
N ILE A 350 -20.97 16.62 29.09
CA ILE A 350 -19.83 17.54 29.02
C ILE A 350 -19.18 17.29 27.67
N LYS A 351 -19.04 18.34 26.85
CA LYS A 351 -18.37 18.28 25.56
C LYS A 351 -16.97 18.89 25.72
N ILE A 352 -15.96 18.13 25.33
CA ILE A 352 -14.57 18.59 25.28
C ILE A 352 -14.26 19.03 23.86
N VAL A 353 -13.80 20.27 23.69
CA VAL A 353 -13.44 20.85 22.41
C VAL A 353 -11.96 21.20 22.42
N LEU A 354 -11.20 20.63 21.50
CA LEU A 354 -9.79 20.97 21.31
C LEU A 354 -9.67 22.23 20.44
N ASN A 355 -8.95 23.22 20.94
CA ASN A 355 -8.65 24.45 20.21
C ASN A 355 -7.19 24.39 19.76
N ASP A 356 -6.96 24.53 18.46
CA ASP A 356 -5.62 24.63 17.91
C ASP A 356 -5.05 26.01 18.23
N THR A 357 -3.99 26.06 19.02
CA THR A 357 -3.29 27.32 19.37
C THR A 357 -2.34 27.80 18.27
N LEU A 358 -2.10 26.99 17.22
CA LEU A 358 -1.18 27.29 16.12
C LEU A 358 -1.83 27.99 14.91
N LEU A 359 -3.16 28.04 14.83
CA LEU A 359 -3.87 28.64 13.68
C LEU A 359 -3.96 30.19 13.73
N HIS A 360 -3.31 30.85 14.68
CA HIS A 360 -3.27 32.31 14.78
C HIS A 360 -1.84 32.85 14.73
N ARG A 361 -1.07 32.50 13.71
CA ARG A 361 0.15 33.21 13.35
C ARG A 361 0.17 33.58 11.87
#